data_af389c4b295ab4b305b77c3886ea56af
#
_entry.id   af389c4b295ab4b305b77c3886ea56af
#
_cell.length_a   1.000
_cell.length_b   1.000
_cell.length_c   1.000
_cell.angle_alpha   90.00
_cell.angle_beta   90.00
_cell.angle_gamma   90.00
#
_symmetry.space_group_name_H-M   'P 1'
#
loop_
_entity.id
_entity.type
_entity.pdbx_description
1 polymer ?
#
loop_
_entity_poly.entity_id
_entity_poly.type
_entity_poly.pdbx_seq_one_letter_code
_entity_poly.pdbx_strand_id
1 'polypeptide(L)'
;MKKIAMAVVAVIICAVLSIFTCSTSPTETTSASNRRPHETVVPQVPKEADFCGEVVPLERQDIYECMDREVISDTFLHSSTLLIIKRSGRIFPQIEPILKECGVPDDLKYLCVAESNLVPTAKSPVGAAGLWQFMEGTAKEYGLKVNDEIDERLDIEKSTRAACKKLQSDYQRLGSWTLVAAAYNGGLTRVRKMMDQQHQTSYYDLHWAEETRRYVFRIVTLKTIMGMPQDYGFDITDDDKYQPIETETLSVATPIDDIAQWAKDHGTTYRAVKELNPWILKQQLKLTRDTLKVQIRKQS
;
A
#
# COMPACT_ATOMS: atom_id res chain seq x y z
N MET A 1 38.55 31.90 72.49
CA MET A 1 37.53 31.08 71.81
C MET A 1 37.08 31.61 70.42
N LYS A 2 37.10 32.93 70.16
CA LYS A 2 36.67 33.47 68.84
C LYS A 2 37.69 33.31 67.71
N LYS A 3 38.99 33.08 67.95
CA LYS A 3 40.02 32.90 66.90
C LYS A 3 40.14 31.47 66.40
N ILE A 4 39.68 30.48 67.13
CA ILE A 4 39.70 29.06 66.73
C ILE A 4 38.49 28.76 65.84
N ALA A 5 37.38 29.42 66.03
CA ALA A 5 36.18 29.24 65.19
C ALA A 5 36.34 29.78 63.75
N MET A 6 37.18 30.83 63.55
CA MET A 6 37.44 31.35 62.18
C MET A 6 38.38 30.50 61.37
N ALA A 7 39.31 29.78 62.00
CA ALA A 7 40.26 28.90 61.30
C ALA A 7 39.55 27.63 60.76
N VAL A 8 38.57 27.09 61.48
CA VAL A 8 37.80 25.87 61.07
C VAL A 8 36.86 26.17 59.90
N VAL A 9 36.25 27.37 59.86
CA VAL A 9 35.37 27.81 58.80
C VAL A 9 36.15 28.02 57.48
N ALA A 10 37.38 28.55 57.54
CA ALA A 10 38.22 28.72 56.34
C ALA A 10 38.70 27.42 55.74
N VAL A 11 38.97 26.37 56.53
CA VAL A 11 39.38 25.06 56.04
C VAL A 11 38.22 24.31 55.41
N ILE A 12 37.01 24.44 55.88
CA ILE A 12 35.81 23.82 55.29
C ILE A 12 35.45 24.47 53.94
N ILE A 13 35.64 25.77 53.79
CA ILE A 13 35.37 26.47 52.52
C ILE A 13 36.41 26.08 51.44
N CYS A 14 37.70 25.86 51.80
CA CYS A 14 38.69 25.39 50.83
C CYS A 14 38.49 23.91 50.44
N ALA A 15 37.97 23.06 51.34
CA ALA A 15 37.70 21.66 51.04
C ALA A 15 36.45 21.46 50.11
N VAL A 16 35.50 22.41 50.16
CA VAL A 16 34.30 22.34 49.28
C VAL A 16 34.60 22.89 47.87
N LEU A 17 35.60 23.77 47.70
CA LEU A 17 35.98 24.27 46.37
C LEU A 17 36.89 23.31 45.57
N SER A 18 37.46 22.26 46.20
CA SER A 18 38.36 21.31 45.52
C SER A 18 37.68 20.08 44.95
N ILE A 19 36.36 19.94 45.09
CA ILE A 19 35.60 18.79 44.60
C ILE A 19 34.82 19.08 43.30
N PHE A 20 34.90 20.30 42.75
CA PHE A 20 34.15 20.69 41.54
C PHE A 20 35.03 20.98 40.32
N THR A 21 36.17 20.29 40.18
CA THR A 21 36.85 20.16 38.88
C THR A 21 36.64 18.76 38.35
N CYS A 22 35.40 18.41 38.07
CA CYS A 22 35.10 17.24 37.25
C CYS A 22 35.44 17.59 35.80
N SER A 23 36.44 16.89 35.26
CA SER A 23 36.82 16.93 33.86
C SER A 23 35.59 16.57 33.01
N THR A 24 34.99 17.54 32.40
CA THR A 24 34.07 17.30 31.32
C THR A 24 34.89 17.02 30.07
N SER A 25 35.11 15.74 29.76
CA SER A 25 35.46 15.31 28.40
C SER A 25 34.36 15.85 27.47
N PRO A 26 34.70 16.38 26.29
CA PRO A 26 33.69 16.76 25.33
C PRO A 26 32.98 15.48 24.88
N THR A 27 31.78 15.23 25.40
CA THR A 27 30.84 14.31 24.81
C THR A 27 30.52 14.87 23.45
N GLU A 28 30.91 14.15 22.40
CA GLU A 28 30.42 14.41 21.05
C GLU A 28 28.88 14.43 21.12
N THR A 29 28.35 15.64 21.08
CA THR A 29 26.94 15.88 20.83
C THR A 29 26.71 15.42 19.39
N THR A 30 26.30 14.16 19.22
CA THR A 30 25.52 13.79 18.05
C THR A 30 24.45 14.85 17.90
N SER A 31 24.51 15.58 16.79
CA SER A 31 23.53 16.61 16.45
C SER A 31 22.17 15.95 16.32
N ALA A 32 21.45 15.83 17.44
CA ALA A 32 20.03 15.62 17.39
C ALA A 32 19.48 16.79 16.57
N SER A 33 18.98 16.52 15.40
CA SER A 33 18.37 17.46 14.48
C SER A 33 17.46 18.37 15.31
N ASN A 34 17.76 19.65 15.31
CA ASN A 34 17.01 20.69 16.03
C ASN A 34 15.71 20.98 15.26
N ARG A 35 14.91 19.94 15.01
CA ARG A 35 13.58 20.06 14.40
C ARG A 35 12.67 20.64 15.47
N ARG A 36 12.20 21.84 15.23
CA ARG A 36 11.14 22.44 16.06
C ARG A 36 9.94 21.48 16.05
N PRO A 37 9.35 21.12 17.21
CA PRO A 37 8.37 20.03 17.30
C PRO A 37 7.08 20.20 16.49
N HIS A 38 6.88 21.30 15.76
CA HIS A 38 5.63 21.63 15.05
C HIS A 38 5.84 22.38 13.73
N GLU A 39 7.00 22.24 13.08
CA GLU A 39 7.17 22.86 11.77
C GLU A 39 6.53 21.96 10.70
N THR A 40 5.37 22.37 10.22
CA THR A 40 4.70 21.69 9.10
C THR A 40 5.40 22.08 7.81
N VAL A 41 6.10 21.13 7.19
CA VAL A 41 6.69 21.30 5.86
C VAL A 41 5.59 21.04 4.84
N VAL A 42 5.37 21.99 3.92
CA VAL A 42 4.42 21.82 2.81
C VAL A 42 5.02 20.86 1.78
N PRO A 43 4.40 19.69 1.55
CA PRO A 43 4.88 18.76 0.54
C PRO A 43 4.74 19.40 -0.85
N GLN A 44 5.68 19.13 -1.74
CA GLN A 44 5.71 19.76 -3.05
C GLN A 44 5.12 18.83 -4.12
N VAL A 45 4.29 19.37 -4.99
CA VAL A 45 3.86 18.67 -6.21
C VAL A 45 5.10 18.47 -7.09
N PRO A 46 5.32 17.29 -7.68
CA PRO A 46 6.45 17.09 -8.59
C PRO A 46 6.34 18.01 -9.81
N LYS A 47 7.49 18.37 -10.40
CA LYS A 47 7.50 19.21 -11.60
C LYS A 47 6.85 18.54 -12.80
N GLU A 48 6.98 17.23 -12.88
CA GLU A 48 6.44 16.39 -13.94
C GLU A 48 5.84 15.13 -13.29
N ALA A 49 4.75 14.65 -13.84
CA ALA A 49 4.12 13.40 -13.44
C ALA A 49 3.51 12.73 -14.67
N ASP A 50 3.49 11.41 -14.65
CA ASP A 50 2.84 10.57 -15.64
C ASP A 50 2.10 9.40 -14.99
N PHE A 51 1.17 8.83 -15.73
CA PHE A 51 0.54 7.56 -15.39
C PHE A 51 0.48 6.66 -16.61
N CYS A 52 1.18 5.53 -16.56
CA CYS A 52 1.31 4.59 -17.68
C CYS A 52 1.87 5.25 -18.97
N GLY A 53 2.76 6.24 -18.83
CA GLY A 53 3.29 7.03 -19.94
C GLY A 53 2.38 8.14 -20.45
N GLU A 54 1.21 8.35 -19.86
CA GLU A 54 0.32 9.49 -20.14
C GLU A 54 0.67 10.65 -19.22
N VAL A 55 1.08 11.79 -19.80
CA VAL A 55 1.52 12.98 -19.05
C VAL A 55 0.36 13.59 -18.27
N VAL A 56 0.59 13.95 -17.02
CA VAL A 56 -0.32 14.77 -16.21
C VAL A 56 -0.02 16.24 -16.52
N PRO A 57 -0.97 17.02 -17.04
CA PRO A 57 -0.72 18.41 -17.47
C PRO A 57 -0.67 19.38 -16.27
N LEU A 58 0.42 19.29 -15.48
CA LEU A 58 0.62 20.06 -14.25
C LEU A 58 0.84 21.57 -14.48
N GLU A 59 1.07 21.99 -15.72
CA GLU A 59 1.09 23.41 -16.12
C GLU A 59 -0.30 24.07 -16.05
N ARG A 60 -1.37 23.27 -16.03
CA ARG A 60 -2.73 23.74 -15.81
C ARG A 60 -2.99 23.91 -14.33
N GLN A 61 -3.41 25.09 -13.92
CA GLN A 61 -3.68 25.41 -12.50
C GLN A 61 -4.73 24.49 -11.87
N ASP A 62 -5.82 24.19 -12.59
CA ASP A 62 -6.89 23.32 -12.11
C ASP A 62 -6.41 21.89 -11.85
N ILE A 63 -5.49 21.38 -12.67
CA ILE A 63 -4.87 20.07 -12.53
C ILE A 63 -3.84 20.07 -11.41
N TYR A 64 -3.01 21.12 -11.35
CA TYR A 64 -2.04 21.29 -10.27
C TYR A 64 -2.72 21.27 -8.89
N GLU A 65 -3.80 22.04 -8.71
CA GLU A 65 -4.55 22.10 -7.43
C GLU A 65 -5.18 20.75 -7.06
N CYS A 66 -5.63 19.96 -8.06
CA CYS A 66 -6.10 18.60 -7.81
C CYS A 66 -4.97 17.67 -7.32
N MET A 67 -3.80 17.77 -7.94
CA MET A 67 -2.63 16.98 -7.55
C MET A 67 -2.11 17.41 -6.18
N ASP A 68 -1.99 18.72 -5.92
CA ASP A 68 -1.54 19.29 -4.65
C ASP A 68 -2.39 18.80 -3.47
N ARG A 69 -3.70 18.81 -3.64
CA ARG A 69 -4.63 18.29 -2.62
C ARG A 69 -4.34 16.83 -2.26
N GLU A 70 -4.13 15.95 -3.23
CA GLU A 70 -3.85 14.54 -2.95
C GLU A 70 -2.44 14.36 -2.37
N VAL A 71 -1.45 15.12 -2.83
CA VAL A 71 -0.09 15.13 -2.27
C VAL A 71 -0.12 15.52 -0.79
N ILE A 72 -0.84 16.59 -0.44
CA ILE A 72 -1.02 17.00 0.96
C ILE A 72 -1.74 15.90 1.74
N SER A 73 -2.87 15.39 1.21
CA SER A 73 -3.69 14.39 1.89
C SER A 73 -2.89 13.13 2.22
N ASP A 74 -2.25 12.51 1.22
CA ASP A 74 -1.56 11.23 1.40
C ASP A 74 -0.24 11.40 2.18
N THR A 75 0.44 12.56 2.08
CA THR A 75 1.63 12.87 2.88
C THR A 75 1.27 12.95 4.37
N PHE A 76 0.18 13.63 4.74
CA PHE A 76 -0.20 13.79 6.15
C PHE A 76 -1.01 12.62 6.72
N LEU A 77 -1.44 11.67 5.90
CA LEU A 77 -1.93 10.38 6.35
C LEU A 77 -0.78 9.43 6.75
N HIS A 78 0.16 9.92 7.56
CA HIS A 78 1.44 9.29 7.87
C HIS A 78 1.35 7.78 8.15
N SER A 79 0.44 7.35 9.03
CA SER A 79 0.33 5.93 9.40
C SER A 79 -0.17 5.07 8.23
N SER A 80 -1.10 5.58 7.43
CA SER A 80 -1.63 4.87 6.26
C SER A 80 -0.55 4.73 5.19
N THR A 81 0.07 5.85 4.81
CA THR A 81 1.09 5.90 3.76
C THR A 81 2.32 5.10 4.14
N LEU A 82 2.80 5.21 5.40
CA LEU A 82 3.91 4.39 5.90
C LEU A 82 3.59 2.89 5.80
N LEU A 83 2.39 2.46 6.21
CA LEU A 83 1.98 1.06 6.11
C LEU A 83 1.86 0.58 4.65
N ILE A 84 1.40 1.43 3.73
CA ILE A 84 1.39 1.12 2.30
C ILE A 84 2.81 0.88 1.80
N ILE A 85 3.76 1.77 2.08
CA ILE A 85 5.16 1.62 1.71
C ILE A 85 5.75 0.32 2.29
N LYS A 86 5.49 0.01 3.57
CA LYS A 86 5.96 -1.24 4.18
C LYS A 86 5.37 -2.49 3.52
N ARG A 87 4.07 -2.48 3.19
CA ARG A 87 3.38 -3.62 2.54
C ARG A 87 3.84 -3.83 1.11
N SER A 88 4.27 -2.78 0.40
CA SER A 88 4.73 -2.90 -0.99
C SER A 88 5.89 -3.90 -1.13
N GLY A 89 6.80 -3.97 -0.16
CA GLY A 89 7.89 -4.94 -0.18
C GLY A 89 7.44 -6.40 -0.24
N ARG A 90 6.24 -6.72 0.29
CA ARG A 90 5.66 -8.07 0.22
C ARG A 90 4.70 -8.27 -0.95
N ILE A 91 3.96 -7.26 -1.34
CA ILE A 91 2.88 -7.40 -2.33
C ILE A 91 3.36 -7.14 -3.76
N PHE A 92 4.19 -6.13 -3.99
CA PHE A 92 4.67 -5.81 -5.32
C PHE A 92 5.42 -6.97 -6.00
N PRO A 93 6.33 -7.70 -5.33
CA PRO A 93 6.97 -8.87 -5.93
C PRO A 93 6.01 -9.97 -6.38
N GLN A 94 4.77 -9.99 -5.86
CA GLN A 94 3.75 -10.97 -6.25
C GLN A 94 2.92 -10.49 -7.45
N ILE A 95 2.64 -9.18 -7.57
CA ILE A 95 1.75 -8.66 -8.61
C ILE A 95 2.49 -8.16 -9.86
N GLU A 96 3.68 -7.55 -9.71
CA GLU A 96 4.47 -6.99 -10.83
C GLU A 96 4.80 -8.03 -11.92
N PRO A 97 5.25 -9.25 -11.60
CA PRO A 97 5.48 -10.28 -12.63
C PRO A 97 4.22 -10.62 -13.42
N ILE A 98 3.05 -10.62 -12.75
CA ILE A 98 1.77 -10.93 -13.38
C ILE A 98 1.33 -9.79 -14.31
N LEU A 99 1.46 -8.52 -13.86
CA LEU A 99 1.18 -7.35 -14.71
C LEU A 99 2.04 -7.40 -15.99
N LYS A 100 3.33 -7.67 -15.83
CA LYS A 100 4.29 -7.79 -16.94
C LYS A 100 3.92 -8.94 -17.89
N GLU A 101 3.63 -10.13 -17.36
CA GLU A 101 3.19 -11.30 -18.13
C GLU A 101 1.94 -10.99 -18.95
N CYS A 102 1.00 -10.26 -18.37
CA CYS A 102 -0.24 -9.86 -19.01
C CYS A 102 -0.07 -8.69 -20.00
N GLY A 103 1.09 -8.03 -20.07
CA GLY A 103 1.29 -6.84 -20.90
C GLY A 103 0.51 -5.61 -20.40
N VAL A 104 0.30 -5.51 -19.09
CA VAL A 104 -0.34 -4.38 -18.42
C VAL A 104 0.74 -3.47 -17.86
N PRO A 105 0.66 -2.14 -18.03
CA PRO A 105 1.63 -1.20 -17.48
C PRO A 105 1.84 -1.38 -15.98
N ASP A 106 3.10 -1.32 -15.54
CA ASP A 106 3.50 -1.52 -14.15
C ASP A 106 2.86 -0.50 -13.20
N ASP A 107 2.64 0.73 -13.65
CA ASP A 107 1.98 1.78 -12.88
C ASP A 107 0.59 1.40 -12.34
N LEU A 108 -0.08 0.42 -12.98
CA LEU A 108 -1.39 -0.04 -12.52
C LEU A 108 -1.33 -0.78 -11.17
N LYS A 109 -0.13 -1.11 -10.66
CA LYS A 109 0.04 -1.52 -9.26
C LYS A 109 -0.40 -0.43 -8.27
N TYR A 110 -0.24 0.86 -8.62
CA TYR A 110 -0.67 1.97 -7.78
C TYR A 110 -2.20 2.14 -7.74
N LEU A 111 -2.92 1.68 -8.78
CA LEU A 111 -4.36 1.53 -8.73
C LEU A 111 -4.74 0.50 -7.64
N CYS A 112 -4.07 -0.65 -7.60
CA CYS A 112 -4.24 -1.64 -6.54
C CYS A 112 -3.96 -1.05 -5.14
N VAL A 113 -2.93 -0.19 -5.02
CA VAL A 113 -2.66 0.56 -3.77
C VAL A 113 -3.86 1.42 -3.38
N ALA A 114 -4.39 2.21 -4.31
CA ALA A 114 -5.51 3.11 -4.05
C ALA A 114 -6.79 2.37 -3.62
N GLU A 115 -7.00 1.14 -4.11
CA GLU A 115 -8.17 0.32 -3.80
C GLU A 115 -8.14 -0.28 -2.39
N SER A 116 -6.99 -0.78 -1.96
CA SER A 116 -6.93 -1.63 -0.76
C SER A 116 -5.86 -1.24 0.26
N ASN A 117 -5.07 -0.19 0.01
CA ASN A 117 -3.86 0.09 0.77
C ASN A 117 -2.94 -1.16 0.89
N LEU A 118 -2.92 -2.01 -0.14
CA LEU A 118 -2.20 -3.29 -0.20
C LEU A 118 -2.59 -4.26 0.93
N VAL A 119 -3.85 -4.29 1.34
CA VAL A 119 -4.40 -5.27 2.29
C VAL A 119 -5.12 -6.38 1.51
N PRO A 120 -4.58 -7.62 1.45
CA PRO A 120 -5.16 -8.70 0.65
C PRO A 120 -6.57 -9.12 1.09
N THR A 121 -6.92 -8.86 2.34
CA THR A 121 -8.22 -9.21 2.93
C THR A 121 -9.17 -8.03 3.07
N ALA A 122 -8.86 -6.88 2.42
CA ALA A 122 -9.69 -5.69 2.49
C ALA A 122 -11.12 -5.99 2.00
N LYS A 123 -12.10 -5.45 2.72
CA LYS A 123 -13.53 -5.53 2.36
C LYS A 123 -14.16 -4.16 2.53
N SER A 124 -14.86 -3.69 1.51
CA SER A 124 -15.61 -2.44 1.58
C SER A 124 -17.02 -2.66 2.16
N PRO A 125 -17.66 -1.62 2.69
CA PRO A 125 -19.05 -1.69 3.17
C PRO A 125 -20.06 -2.13 2.09
N VAL A 126 -19.74 -1.89 0.80
CA VAL A 126 -20.59 -2.24 -0.34
C VAL A 126 -20.27 -3.61 -0.93
N GLY A 127 -19.35 -4.38 -0.31
CA GLY A 127 -19.05 -5.77 -0.69
C GLY A 127 -17.93 -5.96 -1.70
N ALA A 128 -17.15 -4.93 -2.04
CA ALA A 128 -15.91 -5.12 -2.77
C ALA A 128 -14.87 -5.82 -1.89
N ALA A 129 -13.99 -6.65 -2.46
CA ALA A 129 -13.05 -7.46 -1.69
C ALA A 129 -11.70 -7.66 -2.37
N GLY A 130 -10.67 -7.85 -1.54
CA GLY A 130 -9.31 -8.19 -1.95
C GLY A 130 -8.47 -6.99 -2.35
N LEU A 131 -7.27 -7.26 -2.86
CA LEU A 131 -6.33 -6.21 -3.29
C LEU A 131 -6.91 -5.28 -4.35
N TRP A 132 -7.67 -5.85 -5.27
CA TRP A 132 -8.24 -5.17 -6.43
C TRP A 132 -9.69 -4.70 -6.21
N GLN A 133 -10.23 -4.88 -5.02
CA GLN A 133 -11.59 -4.46 -4.64
C GLN A 133 -12.68 -4.83 -5.65
N PHE A 134 -12.64 -6.07 -6.14
CA PHE A 134 -13.67 -6.56 -7.02
C PHE A 134 -15.03 -6.67 -6.33
N MET A 135 -16.08 -6.15 -6.97
CA MET A 135 -17.45 -6.54 -6.66
C MET A 135 -17.68 -7.98 -7.11
N GLU A 136 -18.53 -8.73 -6.42
CA GLU A 136 -18.79 -10.14 -6.70
C GLU A 136 -19.22 -10.42 -8.16
N GLY A 137 -20.12 -9.60 -8.69
CA GLY A 137 -20.57 -9.74 -10.09
C GLY A 137 -19.43 -9.59 -11.08
N THR A 138 -18.62 -8.53 -10.94
CA THR A 138 -17.46 -8.27 -11.77
C THR A 138 -16.41 -9.37 -11.62
N ALA A 139 -16.17 -9.86 -10.40
CA ALA A 139 -15.24 -10.95 -10.14
C ALA A 139 -15.61 -12.20 -10.94
N LYS A 140 -16.88 -12.59 -10.93
CA LYS A 140 -17.41 -13.73 -11.68
C LYS A 140 -17.31 -13.53 -13.20
N GLU A 141 -17.57 -12.31 -13.69
CA GLU A 141 -17.42 -11.94 -15.11
C GLU A 141 -15.98 -12.19 -15.62
N TYR A 142 -14.98 -11.89 -14.77
CA TYR A 142 -13.57 -12.08 -15.10
C TYR A 142 -12.99 -13.43 -14.64
N GLY A 143 -13.86 -14.38 -14.24
CA GLY A 143 -13.53 -15.80 -14.03
C GLY A 143 -13.12 -16.15 -12.60
N LEU A 144 -13.34 -15.28 -11.62
CA LEU A 144 -13.10 -15.60 -10.21
C LEU A 144 -14.27 -16.36 -9.60
N LYS A 145 -13.97 -17.37 -8.79
CA LYS A 145 -14.97 -18.12 -8.02
C LYS A 145 -15.26 -17.37 -6.72
N VAL A 146 -16.55 -17.08 -6.50
CA VAL A 146 -17.03 -16.46 -5.25
C VAL A 146 -18.27 -17.20 -4.80
N ASN A 147 -18.19 -17.87 -3.67
CA ASN A 147 -19.28 -18.61 -3.02
C ASN A 147 -19.04 -18.69 -1.49
N ASP A 148 -19.83 -19.47 -0.76
CA ASP A 148 -19.76 -19.58 0.69
C ASP A 148 -18.47 -20.28 1.23
N GLU A 149 -17.73 -20.97 0.39
CA GLU A 149 -16.53 -21.71 0.76
C GLU A 149 -15.25 -21.02 0.26
N ILE A 150 -15.32 -20.39 -0.91
CA ILE A 150 -14.19 -19.82 -1.63
C ILE A 150 -14.53 -18.40 -2.09
N ASP A 151 -13.60 -17.48 -1.87
CA ASP A 151 -13.63 -16.13 -2.41
C ASP A 151 -12.28 -15.80 -3.08
N GLU A 152 -12.15 -16.06 -4.37
CA GLU A 152 -10.91 -15.87 -5.13
C GLU A 152 -10.55 -14.39 -5.34
N ARG A 153 -11.38 -13.44 -4.93
CA ARG A 153 -11.01 -12.02 -4.85
C ARG A 153 -9.92 -11.77 -3.83
N LEU A 154 -9.79 -12.68 -2.85
CA LEU A 154 -8.78 -12.65 -1.78
C LEU A 154 -7.50 -13.41 -2.17
N ASP A 155 -7.47 -14.08 -3.30
CA ASP A 155 -6.29 -14.74 -3.87
C ASP A 155 -5.50 -13.72 -4.71
N ILE A 156 -4.26 -13.43 -4.31
CA ILE A 156 -3.44 -12.38 -4.93
C ILE A 156 -3.20 -12.67 -6.41
N GLU A 157 -2.80 -13.90 -6.76
CA GLU A 157 -2.48 -14.26 -8.14
C GLU A 157 -3.73 -14.22 -9.02
N LYS A 158 -4.80 -14.90 -8.61
CA LYS A 158 -6.03 -15.01 -9.41
C LYS A 158 -6.71 -13.65 -9.57
N SER A 159 -6.82 -12.87 -8.49
CA SER A 159 -7.42 -11.54 -8.57
C SER A 159 -6.60 -10.57 -9.41
N THR A 160 -5.27 -10.66 -9.39
CA THR A 160 -4.40 -9.84 -10.25
C THR A 160 -4.59 -10.22 -11.73
N ARG A 161 -4.64 -11.51 -12.06
CA ARG A 161 -4.93 -11.96 -13.45
C ARG A 161 -6.32 -11.52 -13.93
N ALA A 162 -7.31 -11.54 -13.07
CA ALA A 162 -8.65 -11.03 -13.37
C ALA A 162 -8.64 -9.51 -13.58
N ALA A 163 -7.90 -8.77 -12.75
CA ALA A 163 -7.71 -7.32 -12.91
C ALA A 163 -7.05 -6.98 -14.25
N CYS A 164 -5.99 -7.72 -14.63
CA CYS A 164 -5.35 -7.54 -15.94
C CYS A 164 -6.33 -7.68 -17.09
N LYS A 165 -7.17 -8.73 -17.09
CA LYS A 165 -8.20 -8.93 -18.12
C LYS A 165 -9.19 -7.76 -18.19
N LYS A 166 -9.66 -7.28 -17.03
CA LYS A 166 -10.56 -6.14 -16.96
C LYS A 166 -9.89 -4.87 -17.50
N LEU A 167 -8.69 -4.55 -17.03
CA LEU A 167 -7.94 -3.36 -17.42
C LEU A 167 -7.66 -3.32 -18.92
N GLN A 168 -7.25 -4.46 -19.51
CA GLN A 168 -7.04 -4.58 -20.94
C GLN A 168 -8.34 -4.42 -21.74
N SER A 169 -9.43 -5.07 -21.30
CA SER A 169 -10.74 -4.94 -21.93
C SER A 169 -11.24 -3.48 -21.92
N ASP A 170 -11.02 -2.77 -20.81
CA ASP A 170 -11.41 -1.36 -20.70
C ASP A 170 -10.50 -0.47 -21.55
N TYR A 171 -9.19 -0.77 -21.64
CA TYR A 171 -8.24 -0.04 -22.48
C TYR A 171 -8.58 -0.18 -23.98
N GLN A 172 -8.97 -1.36 -24.44
CA GLN A 172 -9.42 -1.56 -25.83
C GLN A 172 -10.63 -0.68 -26.21
N ARG A 173 -11.42 -0.26 -25.23
CA ARG A 173 -12.63 0.54 -25.42
C ARG A 173 -12.42 2.03 -25.21
N LEU A 174 -11.41 2.42 -24.42
CA LEU A 174 -11.17 3.81 -24.01
C LEU A 174 -9.90 4.41 -24.63
N GLY A 175 -8.89 3.59 -24.95
CA GLY A 175 -7.64 4.03 -25.57
C GLY A 175 -6.71 4.86 -24.67
N SER A 176 -7.05 5.02 -23.38
CA SER A 176 -6.28 5.81 -22.40
C SER A 176 -6.30 5.15 -21.03
N TRP A 177 -5.14 5.04 -20.39
CA TRP A 177 -4.99 4.44 -19.07
C TRP A 177 -5.56 5.31 -17.95
N THR A 178 -5.52 6.64 -18.09
CA THR A 178 -6.19 7.56 -17.16
C THR A 178 -7.71 7.39 -17.20
N LEU A 179 -8.29 7.22 -18.39
CA LEU A 179 -9.71 6.88 -18.53
C LEU A 179 -10.03 5.48 -18.02
N VAL A 180 -9.14 4.50 -18.20
CA VAL A 180 -9.29 3.14 -17.63
C VAL A 180 -9.32 3.20 -16.10
N ALA A 181 -8.41 3.96 -15.48
CA ALA A 181 -8.42 4.15 -14.03
C ALA A 181 -9.72 4.81 -13.55
N ALA A 182 -10.19 5.85 -14.26
CA ALA A 182 -11.49 6.47 -13.96
C ALA A 182 -12.65 5.47 -14.12
N ALA A 183 -12.61 4.60 -15.12
CA ALA A 183 -13.62 3.57 -15.36
C ALA A 183 -13.57 2.44 -14.32
N TYR A 184 -12.39 2.16 -13.76
CA TYR A 184 -12.27 1.19 -12.66
C TYR A 184 -13.06 1.63 -11.43
N ASN A 185 -12.95 2.91 -11.08
CA ASN A 185 -13.69 3.52 -9.96
C ASN A 185 -15.16 3.78 -10.30
N GLY A 186 -15.42 4.48 -11.42
CA GLY A 186 -16.76 5.00 -11.76
C GLY A 186 -17.60 4.11 -12.66
N GLY A 187 -17.02 3.04 -13.22
CA GLY A 187 -17.65 2.14 -14.17
C GLY A 187 -17.54 2.61 -15.64
N LEU A 188 -17.18 1.66 -16.52
CA LEU A 188 -16.94 1.91 -17.95
C LEU A 188 -18.10 2.61 -18.68
N THR A 189 -19.33 2.16 -18.44
CA THR A 189 -20.52 2.72 -19.08
C THR A 189 -20.70 4.20 -18.74
N ARG A 190 -20.43 4.57 -17.47
CA ARG A 190 -20.53 5.95 -17.00
C ARG A 190 -19.47 6.83 -17.66
N VAL A 191 -18.22 6.35 -17.72
CA VAL A 191 -17.12 7.09 -18.35
C VAL A 191 -17.45 7.37 -19.82
N ARG A 192 -17.83 6.36 -20.59
CA ARG A 192 -18.22 6.54 -21.99
C ARG A 192 -19.36 7.54 -22.17
N LYS A 193 -20.41 7.41 -21.37
CA LYS A 193 -21.52 8.35 -21.39
C LYS A 193 -21.07 9.79 -21.12
N MET A 194 -20.13 9.99 -20.18
CA MET A 194 -19.59 11.32 -19.88
C MET A 194 -18.77 11.86 -21.04
N MET A 195 -17.92 11.04 -21.67
CA MET A 195 -17.16 11.42 -22.86
C MET A 195 -18.09 11.86 -23.99
N ASP A 196 -19.17 11.11 -24.26
CA ASP A 196 -20.14 11.43 -25.29
C ASP A 196 -20.91 12.73 -24.97
N GLN A 197 -21.37 12.90 -23.72
CA GLN A 197 -22.16 14.07 -23.32
C GLN A 197 -21.35 15.36 -23.24
N GLN A 198 -20.08 15.28 -22.91
CA GLN A 198 -19.21 16.43 -22.76
C GLN A 198 -18.34 16.68 -24.00
N HIS A 199 -18.40 15.79 -25.01
CA HIS A 199 -17.61 15.87 -26.25
C HIS A 199 -16.11 15.97 -25.99
N GLN A 200 -15.61 15.22 -24.96
CA GLN A 200 -14.22 15.20 -24.55
C GLN A 200 -13.68 13.77 -24.54
N THR A 201 -12.39 13.64 -24.84
CA THR A 201 -11.68 12.35 -24.90
C THR A 201 -10.52 12.24 -23.91
N SER A 202 -10.18 13.34 -23.23
CA SER A 202 -9.16 13.37 -22.18
C SER A 202 -9.80 13.33 -20.81
N TYR A 203 -9.24 12.52 -19.91
CA TYR A 203 -9.65 12.52 -18.50
C TYR A 203 -9.60 13.91 -17.87
N TYR A 204 -8.59 14.70 -18.21
CA TYR A 204 -8.32 16.02 -17.64
C TYR A 204 -9.29 17.12 -18.10
N ASP A 205 -10.07 16.86 -19.15
CA ASP A 205 -11.05 17.80 -19.72
C ASP A 205 -12.50 17.44 -19.37
N LEU A 206 -12.71 16.29 -18.70
CA LEU A 206 -14.02 15.84 -18.28
C LEU A 206 -14.38 16.37 -16.88
N HIS A 207 -15.62 16.81 -16.74
CA HIS A 207 -16.19 17.20 -15.45
C HIS A 207 -16.66 15.94 -14.69
N TRP A 208 -15.88 15.51 -13.72
CA TRP A 208 -16.10 14.32 -12.92
C TRP A 208 -16.89 14.60 -11.63
N ALA A 209 -17.60 13.59 -11.12
CA ALA A 209 -17.96 13.57 -9.71
C ALA A 209 -16.67 13.57 -8.85
N GLU A 210 -16.75 14.17 -7.66
CA GLU A 210 -15.60 14.41 -6.78
C GLU A 210 -14.76 13.15 -6.54
N GLU A 211 -15.40 12.02 -6.26
CA GLU A 211 -14.70 10.75 -6.00
C GLU A 211 -13.85 10.31 -7.20
N THR A 212 -14.43 10.28 -8.42
CA THR A 212 -13.71 9.87 -9.63
C THR A 212 -12.64 10.89 -10.03
N ARG A 213 -12.91 12.20 -9.79
CA ARG A 213 -11.92 13.27 -10.02
C ARG A 213 -10.69 13.09 -9.14
N ARG A 214 -10.86 12.71 -7.88
CA ARG A 214 -9.76 12.47 -6.95
C ARG A 214 -8.98 11.20 -7.25
N TYR A 215 -9.66 10.20 -7.77
CA TYR A 215 -9.14 8.84 -7.84
C TYR A 215 -7.84 8.71 -8.66
N VAL A 216 -7.81 9.29 -9.88
CA VAL A 216 -6.61 9.23 -10.73
C VAL A 216 -5.47 10.03 -10.10
N PHE A 217 -5.74 11.24 -9.59
CA PHE A 217 -4.71 12.03 -8.90
C PHE A 217 -4.16 11.31 -7.67
N ARG A 218 -4.99 10.61 -6.91
CA ARG A 218 -4.55 9.78 -5.79
C ARG A 218 -3.62 8.66 -6.25
N ILE A 219 -3.92 7.98 -7.34
CA ILE A 219 -3.04 6.94 -7.90
C ILE A 219 -1.67 7.53 -8.26
N VAL A 220 -1.66 8.65 -8.98
CA VAL A 220 -0.42 9.36 -9.38
C VAL A 220 0.36 9.82 -8.15
N THR A 221 -0.32 10.37 -7.15
CA THR A 221 0.29 10.78 -5.88
C THR A 221 0.93 9.61 -5.15
N LEU A 222 0.24 8.48 -5.05
CA LEU A 222 0.79 7.27 -4.42
C LEU A 222 2.01 6.75 -5.19
N LYS A 223 1.99 6.77 -6.54
CA LYS A 223 3.18 6.48 -7.37
C LYS A 223 4.34 7.42 -7.01
N THR A 224 4.08 8.71 -6.93
CA THR A 224 5.08 9.75 -6.63
C THR A 224 5.69 9.56 -5.24
N ILE A 225 4.86 9.48 -4.21
CA ILE A 225 5.32 9.34 -2.81
C ILE A 225 6.07 8.02 -2.61
N MET A 226 5.55 6.92 -3.15
CA MET A 226 6.21 5.60 -3.00
C MET A 226 7.50 5.48 -3.81
N GLY A 227 7.65 6.24 -4.89
CA GLY A 227 8.87 6.32 -5.69
C GLY A 227 9.99 7.14 -5.04
N MET A 228 9.64 8.17 -4.27
CA MET A 228 10.58 9.08 -3.60
C MET A 228 10.10 9.38 -2.17
N PRO A 229 10.00 8.38 -1.29
CA PRO A 229 9.36 8.54 0.01
C PRO A 229 10.06 9.57 0.92
N GLN A 230 11.37 9.71 0.81
CA GLN A 230 12.15 10.67 1.61
C GLN A 230 11.77 12.13 1.31
N ASP A 231 11.43 12.44 0.06
CA ASP A 231 11.02 13.79 -0.35
C ASP A 231 9.69 14.22 0.31
N TYR A 232 8.91 13.22 0.74
CA TYR A 232 7.62 13.39 1.42
C TYR A 232 7.68 13.11 2.92
N GLY A 233 8.89 13.03 3.49
CA GLY A 233 9.10 12.87 4.94
C GLY A 233 9.01 11.44 5.47
N PHE A 234 8.99 10.43 4.58
CA PHE A 234 9.05 9.02 4.95
C PHE A 234 10.49 8.50 4.84
N ASP A 235 11.24 8.59 5.94
CA ASP A 235 12.59 8.03 6.03
C ASP A 235 12.48 6.51 6.23
N ILE A 236 12.41 5.79 5.13
CA ILE A 236 12.21 4.35 5.09
C ILE A 236 13.13 3.70 4.04
N THR A 237 13.77 2.62 4.44
CA THR A 237 14.66 1.82 3.59
C THR A 237 13.98 0.51 3.14
N ASP A 238 14.60 -0.24 2.25
CA ASP A 238 14.08 -1.54 1.83
C ASP A 238 14.06 -2.57 2.98
N ASP A 239 14.98 -2.46 3.94
CA ASP A 239 15.01 -3.33 5.13
C ASP A 239 13.83 -3.07 6.09
N ASP A 240 13.25 -1.86 6.05
CA ASP A 240 12.07 -1.52 6.84
C ASP A 240 10.78 -2.08 6.24
N LYS A 241 10.79 -2.49 4.97
CA LYS A 241 9.62 -3.03 4.28
C LYS A 241 9.33 -4.46 4.74
N TYR A 242 8.06 -4.84 4.68
CA TYR A 242 7.67 -6.23 4.96
C TYR A 242 8.18 -7.15 3.85
N GLN A 243 9.06 -8.07 4.20
CA GLN A 243 9.65 -9.00 3.25
C GLN A 243 8.63 -10.06 2.78
N PRO A 244 8.80 -10.60 1.56
CA PRO A 244 8.04 -11.75 1.10
C PRO A 244 8.12 -12.92 2.07
N ILE A 245 7.03 -13.67 2.21
CA ILE A 245 7.01 -14.90 3.00
C ILE A 245 7.40 -16.05 2.07
N GLU A 246 8.44 -16.80 2.43
CA GLU A 246 8.79 -18.00 1.69
C GLU A 246 7.70 -19.06 1.85
N THR A 247 7.14 -19.47 0.72
CA THR A 247 6.05 -20.45 0.69
C THR A 247 6.36 -21.56 -0.29
N GLU A 248 5.74 -22.71 -0.06
CA GLU A 248 5.59 -23.78 -1.04
C GLU A 248 4.10 -23.96 -1.37
N THR A 249 3.83 -24.41 -2.59
CA THR A 249 2.47 -24.61 -3.08
C THR A 249 2.17 -26.09 -3.19
N LEU A 250 1.17 -26.55 -2.44
CA LEU A 250 0.68 -27.90 -2.48
C LEU A 250 -0.53 -28.01 -3.42
N SER A 251 -0.52 -29.03 -4.28
CA SER A 251 -1.65 -29.36 -5.16
C SER A 251 -2.63 -30.28 -4.40
N VAL A 252 -3.80 -29.77 -4.10
CA VAL A 252 -4.85 -30.48 -3.35
C VAL A 252 -5.91 -30.96 -4.32
N ALA A 253 -5.99 -32.28 -4.52
CA ALA A 253 -6.94 -32.94 -5.42
C ALA A 253 -8.08 -33.69 -4.69
N THR A 254 -8.04 -33.72 -3.37
CA THR A 254 -9.06 -34.35 -2.51
C THR A 254 -9.63 -33.35 -1.53
N PRO A 255 -10.90 -33.46 -1.11
CA PRO A 255 -11.45 -32.59 -0.10
C PRO A 255 -10.63 -32.61 1.19
N ILE A 256 -10.56 -31.46 1.84
CA ILE A 256 -9.99 -31.30 3.19
C ILE A 256 -11.16 -31.10 4.14
N ASP A 257 -11.50 -32.10 4.94
CA ASP A 257 -12.61 -32.02 5.88
C ASP A 257 -12.28 -31.20 7.12
N ASP A 258 -10.98 -31.19 7.51
CA ASP A 258 -10.46 -30.40 8.63
C ASP A 258 -9.11 -29.79 8.28
N ILE A 259 -9.13 -28.47 8.00
CA ILE A 259 -7.92 -27.71 7.66
C ILE A 259 -6.94 -27.66 8.85
N ALA A 260 -7.41 -27.74 10.09
CA ALA A 260 -6.50 -27.71 11.24
C ALA A 260 -5.68 -28.98 11.34
N GLN A 261 -6.33 -30.17 11.16
CA GLN A 261 -5.63 -31.43 11.11
C GLN A 261 -4.73 -31.52 9.87
N TRP A 262 -5.23 -31.13 8.70
CA TRP A 262 -4.45 -31.10 7.46
C TRP A 262 -3.18 -30.24 7.61
N ALA A 263 -3.30 -29.05 8.20
CA ALA A 263 -2.15 -28.18 8.46
C ALA A 263 -1.09 -28.84 9.35
N LYS A 264 -1.53 -29.51 10.42
CA LYS A 264 -0.65 -30.26 11.33
C LYS A 264 0.08 -31.38 10.59
N ASP A 265 -0.61 -32.13 9.74
CA ASP A 265 -0.06 -33.25 8.96
C ASP A 265 1.00 -32.77 7.94
N HIS A 266 0.91 -31.48 7.53
CA HIS A 266 1.87 -30.84 6.63
C HIS A 266 2.88 -29.93 7.36
N GLY A 267 3.07 -30.11 8.69
CA GLY A 267 4.08 -29.41 9.47
C GLY A 267 3.85 -27.90 9.62
N THR A 268 2.61 -27.44 9.45
CA THR A 268 2.24 -26.02 9.57
C THR A 268 1.07 -25.82 10.56
N THR A 269 0.54 -24.63 10.66
CA THR A 269 -0.58 -24.31 11.56
C THR A 269 -1.82 -23.87 10.77
N TYR A 270 -3.00 -24.12 11.34
CA TYR A 270 -4.27 -23.60 10.82
C TYR A 270 -4.20 -22.11 10.52
N ARG A 271 -3.62 -21.32 11.44
CA ARG A 271 -3.43 -19.88 11.29
C ARG A 271 -2.59 -19.55 10.04
N ALA A 272 -1.44 -20.21 9.87
CA ALA A 272 -0.56 -19.97 8.74
C ALA A 272 -1.24 -20.31 7.39
N VAL A 273 -1.97 -21.43 7.33
CA VAL A 273 -2.75 -21.79 6.15
C VAL A 273 -3.80 -20.72 5.81
N LYS A 274 -4.54 -20.23 6.80
CA LYS A 274 -5.59 -19.22 6.59
C LYS A 274 -5.01 -17.84 6.22
N GLU A 275 -3.86 -17.47 6.79
CA GLU A 275 -3.18 -16.22 6.46
C GLU A 275 -2.59 -16.22 5.04
N LEU A 276 -2.06 -17.36 4.59
CA LEU A 276 -1.50 -17.52 3.24
C LEU A 276 -2.58 -17.78 2.18
N ASN A 277 -3.73 -18.31 2.58
CA ASN A 277 -4.85 -18.64 1.70
C ASN A 277 -6.15 -18.01 2.21
N PRO A 278 -6.25 -16.67 2.26
CA PRO A 278 -7.44 -15.99 2.80
C PRO A 278 -8.71 -16.25 1.97
N TRP A 279 -8.54 -16.73 0.74
CA TRP A 279 -9.61 -17.12 -0.17
C TRP A 279 -10.38 -18.37 0.29
N ILE A 280 -9.82 -19.19 1.20
CA ILE A 280 -10.52 -20.31 1.85
C ILE A 280 -11.35 -19.78 3.02
N LEU A 281 -12.66 -19.74 2.91
CA LEU A 281 -13.51 -19.09 3.92
C LEU A 281 -13.87 -20.00 5.09
N LYS A 282 -14.04 -21.31 4.84
CA LYS A 282 -14.49 -22.30 5.84
C LYS A 282 -13.32 -23.00 6.54
N GLN A 283 -13.64 -23.84 7.52
CA GLN A 283 -12.69 -24.75 8.19
C GLN A 283 -12.44 -26.05 7.41
N GLN A 284 -13.16 -26.22 6.32
CA GLN A 284 -13.06 -27.33 5.39
C GLN A 284 -12.92 -26.77 3.97
N LEU A 285 -12.42 -27.58 3.05
CA LEU A 285 -12.30 -27.23 1.63
C LEU A 285 -12.91 -28.38 0.81
N LYS A 286 -14.12 -28.17 0.32
CA LYS A 286 -14.79 -29.12 -0.56
C LYS A 286 -14.38 -28.85 -1.98
N LEU A 287 -13.79 -29.83 -2.63
CA LEU A 287 -13.38 -29.71 -4.04
C LEU A 287 -14.57 -29.96 -4.95
N THR A 288 -14.76 -29.02 -5.89
CA THR A 288 -15.59 -29.25 -7.07
C THR A 288 -14.67 -29.46 -8.26
N ARG A 289 -14.42 -30.64 -8.72
CA ARG A 289 -13.73 -31.03 -9.96
C ARG A 289 -12.30 -30.51 -10.23
N ASP A 290 -11.85 -29.43 -9.60
CA ASP A 290 -10.55 -28.82 -9.89
C ASP A 290 -9.54 -29.09 -8.76
N THR A 291 -8.28 -29.31 -9.13
CA THR A 291 -7.16 -29.29 -8.17
C THR A 291 -6.92 -27.86 -7.70
N LEU A 292 -6.92 -27.64 -6.39
CA LEU A 292 -6.63 -26.34 -5.80
C LEU A 292 -5.18 -26.26 -5.36
N LYS A 293 -4.61 -25.06 -5.45
CA LYS A 293 -3.26 -24.76 -4.99
C LYS A 293 -3.36 -24.10 -3.62
N VAL A 294 -2.82 -24.74 -2.60
CA VAL A 294 -2.79 -24.24 -1.21
C VAL A 294 -1.36 -23.90 -0.85
N GLN A 295 -1.13 -22.68 -0.40
CA GLN A 295 0.19 -22.23 0.04
C GLN A 295 0.41 -22.56 1.51
N ILE A 296 1.57 -23.09 1.83
CA ILE A 296 2.07 -23.27 3.19
C ILE A 296 3.43 -22.60 3.34
N ARG A 297 3.85 -22.30 4.57
CA ARG A 297 5.20 -21.76 4.80
C ARG A 297 6.22 -22.84 4.44
N LYS A 298 7.26 -22.44 3.72
CA LYS A 298 8.41 -23.32 3.47
C LYS A 298 9.05 -23.65 4.83
N GLN A 299 9.28 -24.94 5.07
CA GLN A 299 10.03 -25.36 6.25
C GLN A 299 11.52 -25.05 6.01
N SER A 300 12.13 -24.32 6.96
CA SER A 300 13.57 -24.01 6.95
C SER A 300 14.38 -25.19 7.43
#